data_7a48c5a7509a79854d25ea22de3df4d1
#
_entry.id   7a48c5a7509a79854d25ea22de3df4d1
#
_cell.length_a   1.000
_cell.length_b   1.000
_cell.length_c   1.000
_cell.angle_alpha   90.00
_cell.angle_beta   90.00
_cell.angle_gamma   90.00
#
_symmetry.space_group_name_H-M   'P 1'
#
loop_
_entity.id
_entity.type
_entity.pdbx_description
1 polymer ?
#
loop_
_entity_poly.entity_id
_entity_poly.type
_entity_poly.pdbx_seq_one_letter_code
_entity_poly.pdbx_strand_id
1 'polypeptide(L)'
;NWSKYSDIDLHIVVDFSSVNENTELVKAFFDEARLRWNDKHRITIHEFEVEIYVENIGEKHKSSGIYSITNDEWIIKPDPIEQVIDFETAEKKSQDYVDRAQRISNLVSDGKYELALRHIERVKEKIRDMRKVGLESEEAEFSAENIAFKILRRDQILKKLNDLKADAYDSMMTIKDE
;
A
#
# COMPACT_ATOMS: atom_id res chain seq x y z
N ASN A 1 -0.13 16.19 -5.07
CA ASN A 1 -0.42 14.93 -5.75
C ASN A 1 -0.71 15.18 -7.22
N TRP A 2 -0.01 14.44 -8.05
CA TRP A 2 0.08 14.68 -9.47
C TRP A 2 -0.76 13.68 -10.31
N SER A 3 -1.32 12.65 -9.69
CA SER A 3 -2.17 11.68 -10.40
C SER A 3 -3.44 11.36 -9.61
N LYS A 4 -4.48 10.94 -10.33
CA LYS A 4 -5.72 10.43 -9.73
C LYS A 4 -5.53 9.20 -8.82
N TYR A 5 -4.37 8.56 -8.89
CA TYR A 5 -3.99 7.38 -8.09
C TYR A 5 -3.04 7.71 -6.93
N SER A 6 -2.74 8.98 -6.72
CA SER A 6 -1.94 9.43 -5.58
C SER A 6 -2.77 9.42 -4.30
N ASP A 7 -2.09 9.34 -3.19
CA ASP A 7 -2.59 9.42 -1.83
C ASP A 7 -2.00 10.63 -1.10
N ILE A 8 -2.52 10.91 0.07
CA ILE A 8 -2.02 11.92 0.99
C ILE A 8 -1.47 11.21 2.20
N ASP A 9 -0.16 11.28 2.40
CA ASP A 9 0.49 10.76 3.58
C ASP A 9 0.44 11.84 4.69
N LEU A 10 -0.34 11.58 5.75
CA LEU A 10 -0.43 12.45 6.91
C LEU A 10 0.51 11.94 8.00
N HIS A 11 1.60 12.68 8.24
CA HIS A 11 2.59 12.34 9.24
C HIS A 11 2.32 13.06 10.57
N ILE A 12 2.18 12.28 11.64
CA ILE A 12 2.08 12.76 13.01
C ILE A 12 3.46 12.60 13.66
N VAL A 13 4.12 13.73 13.90
CA VAL A 13 5.48 13.74 14.47
C VAL A 13 5.40 13.68 15.99
N VAL A 14 6.04 12.71 16.62
CA VAL A 14 6.07 12.46 18.05
C VAL A 14 7.49 12.26 18.51
N ASP A 15 7.86 12.82 19.65
CA ASP A 15 9.10 12.43 20.32
C ASP A 15 8.91 11.06 20.99
N PHE A 16 9.43 10.00 20.38
CA PHE A 16 9.26 8.64 20.89
C PHE A 16 9.92 8.46 22.26
N SER A 17 10.98 9.22 22.57
CA SER A 17 11.64 9.15 23.88
C SER A 17 10.77 9.68 25.01
N SER A 18 9.86 10.59 24.70
CA SER A 18 8.87 11.09 25.65
C SER A 18 7.76 10.07 25.98
N VAL A 19 7.58 9.05 25.12
CA VAL A 19 6.59 7.98 25.31
C VAL A 19 7.22 6.82 26.10
N ASN A 20 8.39 6.35 25.68
CA ASN A 20 9.16 5.31 26.36
C ASN A 20 10.63 5.35 25.95
N GLU A 21 11.53 4.99 26.88
CA GLU A 21 12.98 4.93 26.61
C GLU A 21 13.32 3.92 25.50
N ASN A 22 12.54 2.86 25.35
CA ASN A 22 12.68 1.91 24.24
C ASN A 22 11.93 2.43 23.00
N THR A 23 12.60 3.29 22.22
CA THR A 23 12.03 3.92 21.02
C THR A 23 11.70 2.93 19.91
N GLU A 24 12.37 1.76 19.87
CA GLU A 24 12.05 0.69 18.91
C GLU A 24 10.70 0.05 19.24
N LEU A 25 10.41 -0.17 20.53
CA LEU A 25 9.10 -0.64 20.98
C LEU A 25 8.00 0.37 20.67
N VAL A 26 8.27 1.67 20.90
CA VAL A 26 7.34 2.76 20.57
C VAL A 26 7.05 2.77 19.08
N LYS A 27 8.08 2.64 18.24
CA LYS A 27 7.92 2.55 16.80
C LYS A 27 7.05 1.35 16.40
N ALA A 28 7.35 0.16 16.89
CA ALA A 28 6.57 -1.05 16.59
C ALA A 28 5.11 -0.90 17.02
N PHE A 29 4.84 -0.29 18.18
CA PHE A 29 3.47 0.00 18.64
C PHE A 29 2.72 0.94 17.70
N PHE A 30 3.34 2.04 17.29
CA PHE A 30 2.70 3.00 16.38
C PHE A 30 2.56 2.44 14.96
N ASP A 31 3.52 1.65 14.48
CA ASP A 31 3.42 0.97 13.19
C ASP A 31 2.22 0.02 13.14
N GLU A 32 1.99 -0.77 14.20
CA GLU A 32 0.83 -1.66 14.30
C GLU A 32 -0.49 -0.86 14.43
N ALA A 33 -0.50 0.20 15.25
CA ALA A 33 -1.67 1.07 15.41
C ALA A 33 -2.05 1.73 14.08
N ARG A 34 -1.07 2.22 13.33
CA ARG A 34 -1.22 2.81 12.00
C ARG A 34 -1.79 1.80 11.00
N LEU A 35 -1.22 0.60 10.91
CA LEU A 35 -1.71 -0.45 10.01
C LEU A 35 -3.18 -0.75 10.25
N ARG A 36 -3.55 -0.90 11.52
CA ARG A 36 -4.93 -1.17 11.95
C ARG A 36 -5.87 -0.01 11.64
N TRP A 37 -5.40 1.23 11.82
CA TRP A 37 -6.18 2.42 11.51
C TRP A 37 -6.44 2.53 10.00
N ASN A 38 -5.38 2.48 9.20
CA ASN A 38 -5.46 2.63 7.74
C ASN A 38 -6.25 1.48 7.07
N ASP A 39 -6.23 0.26 7.65
CA ASP A 39 -7.05 -0.84 7.18
C ASP A 39 -8.55 -0.65 7.51
N LYS A 40 -8.86 -0.05 8.67
CA LYS A 40 -10.22 0.12 9.16
C LYS A 40 -10.93 1.36 8.59
N HIS A 41 -10.18 2.42 8.31
CA HIS A 41 -10.73 3.71 7.91
C HIS A 41 -10.32 4.06 6.48
N ARG A 42 -11.29 4.60 5.74
CA ARG A 42 -11.07 5.12 4.40
C ARG A 42 -11.46 6.60 4.38
N ILE A 43 -10.50 7.44 4.75
CA ILE A 43 -10.69 8.90 4.80
C ILE A 43 -10.16 9.47 3.49
N THR A 44 -10.90 10.42 2.89
CA THR A 44 -10.48 11.09 1.66
C THR A 44 -10.54 12.60 1.80
N ILE A 45 -9.59 13.29 1.15
CA ILE A 45 -9.59 14.74 0.96
C ILE A 45 -9.56 14.99 -0.54
N HIS A 46 -10.59 15.62 -1.10
CA HIS A 46 -10.74 15.85 -2.54
C HIS A 46 -10.53 14.57 -3.37
N GLU A 47 -11.15 13.45 -2.93
CA GLU A 47 -11.06 12.12 -3.53
C GLU A 47 -9.70 11.40 -3.39
N PHE A 48 -8.67 12.04 -2.81
CA PHE A 48 -7.43 11.37 -2.47
C PHE A 48 -7.52 10.68 -1.12
N GLU A 49 -7.11 9.41 -1.06
CA GLU A 49 -7.07 8.67 0.20
C GLU A 49 -6.01 9.26 1.13
N VAL A 50 -6.32 9.32 2.42
CA VAL A 50 -5.41 9.79 3.45
C VAL A 50 -4.91 8.60 4.25
N GLU A 51 -3.60 8.37 4.23
CA GLU A 51 -2.93 7.41 5.09
C GLU A 51 -2.23 8.13 6.24
N ILE A 52 -2.43 7.63 7.45
CA ILE A 52 -1.79 8.18 8.65
C ILE A 52 -0.49 7.44 8.92
N TYR A 53 0.55 8.19 9.22
CA TYR A 53 1.84 7.71 9.69
C TYR A 53 2.19 8.38 11.02
N VAL A 54 2.84 7.64 11.91
CA VAL A 54 3.41 8.20 13.15
C VAL A 54 4.90 8.00 13.10
N GLU A 55 5.64 9.07 13.27
CA GLU A 55 7.09 9.06 13.12
C GLU A 55 7.79 9.76 14.28
N ASN A 56 9.05 9.39 14.49
CA ASN A 56 9.85 10.01 15.52
C ASN A 56 10.33 11.40 15.07
N ILE A 57 10.44 12.31 16.02
CA ILE A 57 11.02 13.64 15.75
C ILE A 57 12.42 13.50 15.15
N GLY A 58 12.69 14.24 14.06
CA GLY A 58 13.99 14.20 13.36
C GLY A 58 14.18 13.03 12.41
N GLU A 59 13.18 12.17 12.21
CA GLU A 59 13.19 11.15 11.15
C GLU A 59 13.24 11.83 9.76
N LYS A 60 14.11 11.30 8.87
CA LYS A 60 14.33 11.92 7.55
C LYS A 60 13.37 11.34 6.53
N HIS A 61 12.71 12.22 5.79
CA HIS A 61 11.82 11.85 4.70
C HIS A 61 12.50 12.00 3.33
N LYS A 62 12.13 11.11 2.42
CA LYS A 62 12.38 11.25 1.00
C LYS A 62 11.03 11.51 0.31
N SER A 63 10.60 12.76 0.31
CA SER A 63 9.37 13.18 -0.34
C SER A 63 9.63 14.35 -1.28
N SER A 64 8.93 14.39 -2.41
CA SER A 64 8.99 15.48 -3.39
C SER A 64 8.26 16.75 -2.93
N GLY A 65 7.41 16.65 -1.90
CA GLY A 65 6.72 17.78 -1.31
C GLY A 65 6.29 17.49 0.14
N ILE A 66 6.60 18.40 1.06
CA ILE A 66 6.20 18.31 2.47
C ILE A 66 5.61 19.65 2.90
N TYR A 67 4.38 19.59 3.39
CA TYR A 67 3.68 20.74 3.94
C TYR A 67 3.45 20.57 5.44
N SER A 68 3.84 21.57 6.22
CA SER A 68 3.56 21.61 7.66
C SER A 68 2.18 22.19 7.92
N ILE A 69 1.24 21.35 8.35
CA ILE A 69 -0.11 21.81 8.73
C ILE A 69 -0.03 22.66 10.01
N THR A 70 0.88 22.31 10.93
CA THR A 70 1.05 23.04 12.21
C THR A 70 1.55 24.46 12.00
N ASN A 71 2.49 24.66 11.07
CA ASN A 71 3.11 25.95 10.81
C ASN A 71 2.48 26.68 9.61
N ASP A 72 1.59 26.01 8.87
CA ASP A 72 0.94 26.52 7.65
C ASP A 72 1.95 26.95 6.58
N GLU A 73 3.00 26.11 6.35
CA GLU A 73 4.08 26.41 5.41
C GLU A 73 4.60 25.18 4.68
N TRP A 74 5.19 25.40 3.49
CA TRP A 74 5.92 24.38 2.77
C TRP A 74 7.31 24.18 3.38
N ILE A 75 7.61 22.99 3.89
CA ILE A 75 8.98 22.56 4.27
C ILE A 75 9.75 22.20 3.01
N ILE A 76 9.12 21.42 2.10
CA ILE A 76 9.64 21.11 0.78
C ILE A 76 8.54 21.41 -0.22
N LYS A 77 8.75 22.41 -1.08
CA LYS A 77 7.79 22.74 -2.13
C LYS A 77 7.99 21.80 -3.32
N PRO A 78 6.94 21.12 -3.80
CA PRO A 78 7.07 20.22 -4.94
C PRO A 78 7.34 21.00 -6.23
N ASP A 79 8.19 20.45 -7.08
CA ASP A 79 8.40 20.96 -8.42
C ASP A 79 7.28 20.52 -9.37
N PRO A 80 6.96 21.30 -10.43
CA PRO A 80 6.04 20.88 -11.47
C PRO A 80 6.54 19.62 -12.18
N ILE A 81 5.62 18.70 -12.49
CA ILE A 81 5.95 17.46 -13.18
C ILE A 81 5.82 17.70 -14.68
N GLU A 82 6.91 17.49 -15.42
CA GLU A 82 6.96 17.60 -16.88
C GLU A 82 6.85 16.23 -17.59
N GLN A 83 6.82 15.13 -16.83
CA GLN A 83 6.84 13.78 -17.40
C GLN A 83 5.46 13.35 -17.90
N VAL A 84 5.46 12.74 -19.09
CA VAL A 84 4.26 12.10 -19.67
C VAL A 84 4.10 10.70 -19.08
N ILE A 85 2.98 10.45 -18.43
CA ILE A 85 2.69 9.17 -17.79
C ILE A 85 1.88 8.28 -18.70
N ASP A 86 2.36 7.05 -18.92
CA ASP A 86 1.65 6.04 -19.71
C ASP A 86 0.60 5.30 -18.85
N PHE A 87 -0.56 5.95 -18.67
CA PHE A 87 -1.68 5.36 -17.94
C PHE A 87 -2.27 4.14 -18.64
N GLU A 88 -2.26 4.08 -19.97
CA GLU A 88 -2.83 2.95 -20.72
C GLU A 88 -2.06 1.66 -20.42
N THR A 89 -0.73 1.71 -20.47
CA THR A 89 0.11 0.57 -20.11
C THR A 89 -0.06 0.19 -18.63
N ALA A 90 -0.16 1.17 -17.74
CA ALA A 90 -0.37 0.93 -16.31
C ALA A 90 -1.71 0.23 -16.04
N GLU A 91 -2.79 0.67 -16.67
CA GLU A 91 -4.13 0.06 -16.55
C GLU A 91 -4.13 -1.38 -17.09
N LYS A 92 -3.50 -1.64 -18.23
CA LYS A 92 -3.37 -3.01 -18.77
C LYS A 92 -2.59 -3.93 -17.82
N LYS A 93 -1.47 -3.43 -17.26
CA LYS A 93 -0.68 -4.19 -16.27
C LYS A 93 -1.49 -4.50 -15.01
N SER A 94 -2.23 -3.54 -14.48
CA SER A 94 -3.06 -3.75 -13.29
C SER A 94 -4.18 -4.74 -13.55
N GLN A 95 -4.83 -4.71 -14.72
CA GLN A 95 -5.93 -5.61 -15.07
C GLN A 95 -5.52 -7.09 -15.05
N ASP A 96 -4.30 -7.43 -15.51
CA ASP A 96 -3.77 -8.81 -15.42
C ASP A 96 -3.75 -9.34 -13.97
N TYR A 97 -3.41 -8.48 -13.01
CA TYR A 97 -3.42 -8.86 -11.59
C TYR A 97 -4.83 -8.93 -10.98
N VAL A 98 -5.75 -8.08 -11.43
CA VAL A 98 -7.18 -8.19 -11.07
C VAL A 98 -7.74 -9.54 -11.51
N ASP A 99 -7.46 -9.95 -12.75
CA ASP A 99 -7.91 -11.24 -13.30
C ASP A 99 -7.30 -12.43 -12.54
N ARG A 100 -6.02 -12.32 -12.13
CA ARG A 100 -5.36 -13.33 -11.29
C ARG A 100 -6.00 -13.42 -9.91
N ALA A 101 -6.29 -12.29 -9.26
CA ALA A 101 -6.96 -12.27 -7.97
C ALA A 101 -8.35 -12.91 -8.06
N GLN A 102 -9.09 -12.70 -9.15
CA GLN A 102 -10.39 -13.33 -9.36
C GLN A 102 -10.26 -14.86 -9.53
N ARG A 103 -9.26 -15.36 -10.28
CA ARG A 103 -9.00 -16.82 -10.38
C ARG A 103 -8.65 -17.43 -9.03
N ILE A 104 -7.88 -16.73 -8.20
CA ILE A 104 -7.56 -17.18 -6.84
C ILE A 104 -8.83 -17.22 -5.97
N SER A 105 -9.70 -16.21 -6.06
CA SER A 105 -10.98 -16.22 -5.37
C SER A 105 -11.81 -17.47 -5.72
N ASN A 106 -11.84 -17.86 -6.99
CA ASN A 106 -12.53 -19.07 -7.43
C ASN A 106 -11.89 -20.34 -6.82
N LEU A 107 -10.54 -20.42 -6.73
CA LEU A 107 -9.86 -21.54 -6.09
C LEU A 107 -10.23 -21.67 -4.59
N VAL A 108 -10.33 -20.55 -3.89
CA VAL A 108 -10.77 -20.55 -2.47
C VAL A 108 -12.22 -21.05 -2.38
N SER A 109 -13.10 -20.54 -3.23
CA SER A 109 -14.51 -20.97 -3.28
C SER A 109 -14.67 -22.46 -3.64
N ASP A 110 -13.78 -23.02 -4.46
CA ASP A 110 -13.73 -24.43 -4.83
C ASP A 110 -13.10 -25.34 -3.73
N GLY A 111 -12.67 -24.77 -2.60
CA GLY A 111 -11.99 -25.51 -1.53
C GLY A 111 -10.54 -25.91 -1.85
N LYS A 112 -9.94 -25.36 -2.92
CA LYS A 112 -8.56 -25.65 -3.34
C LYS A 112 -7.55 -24.75 -2.61
N TYR A 113 -7.61 -24.76 -1.28
CA TYR A 113 -6.91 -23.80 -0.41
C TYR A 113 -5.40 -23.79 -0.58
N GLU A 114 -4.73 -24.95 -0.56
CA GLU A 114 -3.27 -25.02 -0.74
C GLU A 114 -2.82 -24.43 -2.09
N LEU A 115 -3.58 -24.69 -3.14
CA LEU A 115 -3.29 -24.15 -4.46
C LEU A 115 -3.50 -22.63 -4.49
N ALA A 116 -4.59 -22.15 -3.87
CA ALA A 116 -4.87 -20.73 -3.71
C ALA A 116 -3.73 -20.02 -2.97
N LEU A 117 -3.28 -20.53 -1.83
CA LEU A 117 -2.18 -19.97 -1.04
C LEU A 117 -0.89 -19.83 -1.87
N ARG A 118 -0.50 -20.89 -2.62
CA ARG A 118 0.67 -20.82 -3.51
C ARG A 118 0.52 -19.76 -4.60
N HIS A 119 -0.68 -19.60 -5.16
CA HIS A 119 -0.95 -18.59 -6.19
C HIS A 119 -0.93 -17.18 -5.60
N ILE A 120 -1.48 -16.97 -4.39
CA ILE A 120 -1.45 -15.69 -3.68
C ILE A 120 -0.01 -15.23 -3.48
N GLU A 121 0.85 -16.09 -2.89
CA GLU A 121 2.24 -15.73 -2.65
C GLU A 121 2.97 -15.33 -3.94
N ARG A 122 2.79 -16.12 -5.01
CA ARG A 122 3.39 -15.84 -6.32
C ARG A 122 2.89 -14.51 -6.92
N VAL A 123 1.60 -14.20 -6.78
CA VAL A 123 1.05 -12.94 -7.30
C VAL A 123 1.56 -11.76 -6.48
N LYS A 124 1.60 -11.87 -5.16
CA LYS A 124 2.15 -10.82 -4.28
C LYS A 124 3.62 -10.55 -4.54
N GLU A 125 4.42 -11.61 -4.76
CA GLU A 125 5.83 -11.49 -5.15
C GLU A 125 5.97 -10.72 -6.47
N LYS A 126 5.24 -11.12 -7.50
CA LYS A 126 5.26 -10.45 -8.82
C LYS A 126 4.84 -8.97 -8.75
N ILE A 127 3.84 -8.64 -7.94
CA ILE A 127 3.43 -7.24 -7.73
C ILE A 127 4.56 -6.45 -7.06
N ARG A 128 5.23 -7.03 -6.07
CA ARG A 128 6.38 -6.41 -5.40
C ARG A 128 7.55 -6.19 -6.37
N ASP A 129 7.89 -7.21 -7.15
CA ASP A 129 8.96 -7.12 -8.15
C ASP A 129 8.64 -6.10 -9.23
N MET A 130 7.41 -6.08 -9.74
CA MET A 130 6.93 -5.08 -10.69
C MET A 130 7.14 -3.65 -10.14
N ARG A 131 6.70 -3.39 -8.90
CA ARG A 131 6.91 -2.09 -8.25
C ARG A 131 8.38 -1.75 -8.11
N LYS A 132 9.20 -2.72 -7.69
CA LYS A 132 10.65 -2.52 -7.53
C LYS A 132 11.29 -2.13 -8.84
N VAL A 133 11.04 -2.87 -9.92
CA VAL A 133 11.55 -2.58 -11.26
C VAL A 133 11.12 -1.19 -11.73
N GLY A 134 9.86 -0.83 -11.51
CA GLY A 134 9.36 0.50 -11.86
C GLY A 134 10.07 1.63 -11.11
N LEU A 135 10.28 1.48 -9.80
CA LEU A 135 10.97 2.49 -8.99
C LEU A 135 12.48 2.60 -9.30
N GLU A 136 13.08 1.54 -9.85
CA GLU A 136 14.49 1.49 -10.27
C GLU A 136 14.68 1.92 -11.73
N SER A 137 13.59 2.15 -12.51
CA SER A 137 13.65 2.64 -13.88
C SER A 137 13.97 4.15 -13.96
N GLU A 138 14.22 4.66 -15.16
CA GLU A 138 14.45 6.10 -15.39
C GLU A 138 13.22 6.95 -15.05
N GLU A 139 12.01 6.42 -15.27
CA GLU A 139 10.75 7.07 -14.92
C GLU A 139 10.43 6.99 -13.41
N ALA A 140 11.09 6.09 -12.68
CA ALA A 140 10.96 5.91 -11.24
C ALA A 140 9.49 5.87 -10.76
N GLU A 141 9.06 6.84 -9.97
CA GLU A 141 7.69 6.90 -9.44
C GLU A 141 6.62 7.12 -10.52
N PHE A 142 7.01 7.58 -11.71
CA PHE A 142 6.12 7.83 -12.85
C PHE A 142 6.02 6.64 -13.81
N SER A 143 6.79 5.58 -13.58
CA SER A 143 6.77 4.38 -14.41
C SER A 143 5.38 3.72 -14.45
N ALA A 144 5.07 3.10 -15.58
CA ALA A 144 3.82 2.38 -15.74
C ALA A 144 3.65 1.26 -14.69
N GLU A 145 4.74 0.65 -14.25
CA GLU A 145 4.79 -0.36 -13.20
C GLU A 145 4.38 0.19 -11.84
N ASN A 146 4.93 1.34 -11.44
CA ASN A 146 4.57 1.95 -10.16
C ASN A 146 3.14 2.51 -10.18
N ILE A 147 2.69 3.05 -11.32
CA ILE A 147 1.30 3.48 -11.49
C ILE A 147 0.35 2.27 -11.41
N ALA A 148 0.68 1.14 -12.06
CA ALA A 148 -0.10 -0.10 -11.95
C ALA A 148 -0.20 -0.57 -10.50
N PHE A 149 0.87 -0.49 -9.73
CA PHE A 149 0.85 -0.80 -8.31
C PHE A 149 -0.10 0.14 -7.54
N LYS A 150 -0.08 1.45 -7.81
CA LYS A 150 -1.01 2.42 -7.19
C LYS A 150 -2.47 2.13 -7.54
N ILE A 151 -2.76 1.73 -8.80
CA ILE A 151 -4.09 1.29 -9.21
C ILE A 151 -4.53 0.07 -8.39
N LEU A 152 -3.70 -0.99 -8.31
CA LEU A 152 -4.01 -2.20 -7.55
C LEU A 152 -4.25 -1.93 -6.07
N ARG A 153 -3.53 -0.98 -5.48
CA ARG A 153 -3.73 -0.56 -4.09
C ARG A 153 -5.07 0.16 -3.92
N ARG A 154 -5.37 1.15 -4.77
CA ARG A 154 -6.63 1.90 -4.76
C ARG A 154 -7.85 1.01 -4.98
N ASP A 155 -7.75 0.04 -5.88
CA ASP A 155 -8.81 -0.93 -6.18
C ASP A 155 -8.91 -2.06 -5.14
N GLN A 156 -8.18 -1.94 -4.03
CA GLN A 156 -8.18 -2.88 -2.89
C GLN A 156 -7.77 -4.31 -3.28
N ILE A 157 -7.06 -4.51 -4.40
CA ILE A 157 -6.65 -5.83 -4.86
C ILE A 157 -5.63 -6.46 -3.90
N LEU A 158 -4.73 -5.65 -3.33
CA LEU A 158 -3.76 -6.12 -2.34
C LEU A 158 -4.46 -6.59 -1.05
N LYS A 159 -5.47 -5.85 -0.60
CA LYS A 159 -6.32 -6.25 0.52
C LYS A 159 -7.09 -7.52 0.20
N LYS A 160 -7.76 -7.60 -0.95
CA LYS A 160 -8.48 -8.81 -1.40
C LYS A 160 -7.57 -10.05 -1.37
N LEU A 161 -6.31 -9.94 -1.81
CA LEU A 161 -5.35 -11.06 -1.77
C LEU A 161 -5.00 -11.45 -0.32
N ASN A 162 -4.89 -10.49 0.61
CA ASN A 162 -4.65 -10.77 2.02
C ASN A 162 -5.86 -11.46 2.66
N ASP A 163 -7.07 -10.97 2.39
CA ASP A 163 -8.31 -11.56 2.90
C ASP A 163 -8.48 -12.99 2.40
N LEU A 164 -8.28 -13.23 1.09
CA LEU A 164 -8.31 -14.59 0.50
C LEU A 164 -7.25 -15.52 1.12
N LYS A 165 -6.09 -14.97 1.50
CA LYS A 165 -5.05 -15.75 2.19
C LYS A 165 -5.52 -16.18 3.58
N ALA A 166 -6.10 -15.26 4.34
CA ALA A 166 -6.66 -15.54 5.66
C ALA A 166 -7.79 -16.57 5.57
N ASP A 167 -8.75 -16.37 4.68
CA ASP A 167 -9.88 -17.28 4.47
C ASP A 167 -9.43 -18.70 4.10
N ALA A 168 -8.46 -18.83 3.19
CA ALA A 168 -7.91 -20.12 2.78
C ALA A 168 -7.20 -20.82 3.96
N TYR A 169 -6.39 -20.07 4.72
CA TYR A 169 -5.68 -20.60 5.89
C TYR A 169 -6.64 -21.03 6.98
N ASP A 170 -7.61 -20.20 7.36
CA ASP A 170 -8.60 -20.50 8.37
C ASP A 170 -9.45 -21.71 8.00
N SER A 171 -9.83 -21.82 6.72
CA SER A 171 -10.56 -22.97 6.21
C SER A 171 -9.77 -24.29 6.29
N MET A 172 -8.45 -24.23 6.09
CA MET A 172 -7.57 -25.39 6.22
C MET A 172 -7.37 -25.82 7.67
N MET A 173 -7.37 -24.85 8.61
CA MET A 173 -7.14 -25.11 10.04
C MET A 173 -8.43 -25.44 10.79
N THR A 174 -9.59 -25.17 10.18
CA THR A 174 -10.89 -25.43 10.81
C THR A 174 -11.19 -26.94 10.78
N ILE A 175 -11.32 -27.53 11.97
CA ILE A 175 -11.80 -28.91 12.14
C ILE A 175 -13.33 -28.86 12.10
N LYS A 176 -13.92 -29.56 11.13
CA LYS A 176 -15.38 -29.74 11.07
C LYS A 176 -15.70 -31.09 11.70
N ASP A 177 -16.63 -31.11 12.62
CA ASP A 177 -17.24 -32.38 13.10
C ASP A 177 -17.94 -33.04 11.91
N GLU A 178 -17.70 -34.35 11.72
CA GLU A 178 -18.36 -35.15 10.69
C GLU A 178 -19.82 -35.41 11.05
#